data_a82b73b7d54a1e833c9b069e99862c0a
#
_entry.id   a82b73b7d54a1e833c9b069e99862c0a
#
_cell.length_a   1.000
_cell.length_b   1.000
_cell.length_c   1.000
_cell.angle_alpha   90.00
_cell.angle_beta   90.00
_cell.angle_gamma   90.00
#
_symmetry.space_group_name_H-M   'P 1'
#
loop_
_entity.id
_entity.type
_entity.pdbx_description
1 polymer ?
#
loop_
_entity_poly.entity_id
_entity_poly.type
_entity_poly.pdbx_seq_one_letter_code
_entity_poly.pdbx_strand_id
1 'polypeptide(L)'
;MPRKGPAPKRPLVVDPVYQSPLVTQLVNKILLDGKKSVAERIVYGALEGAQAKTGTDPVVTLKRALDNVKPAIEVKSRRVGGATYQVPVEVKANRSTTLALRWLVNYSRDRREKTMTERLMNEILDASNGLGAAVKRREDTHKMAESNKAFAHYRW
;
A
#
# COMPACT_ATOMS: atom_id res chain seq x y z
N MET A 1 1.65 -4.01 -26.81
CA MET A 1 1.40 -5.22 -25.99
C MET A 1 2.22 -6.38 -26.54
N PRO A 2 2.92 -7.14 -25.72
CA PRO A 2 3.68 -8.30 -26.22
C PRO A 2 2.72 -9.38 -26.74
N ARG A 3 2.98 -9.86 -27.96
CA ARG A 3 2.11 -10.87 -28.63
C ARG A 3 2.38 -12.30 -28.13
N LYS A 4 3.61 -12.60 -27.67
CA LYS A 4 4.07 -13.96 -27.34
C LYS A 4 4.06 -14.30 -25.83
N GLY A 5 3.61 -13.42 -24.98
CA GLY A 5 3.58 -13.64 -23.54
C GLY A 5 3.59 -12.35 -22.72
N PRO A 6 3.52 -12.43 -21.39
CA PRO A 6 3.63 -11.27 -20.53
C PRO A 6 5.03 -10.66 -20.60
N ALA A 7 5.10 -9.33 -20.43
CA ALA A 7 6.38 -8.64 -20.38
C ALA A 7 7.25 -9.15 -19.21
N PRO A 8 8.58 -9.28 -19.40
CA PRO A 8 9.48 -9.70 -18.33
C PRO A 8 9.43 -8.71 -17.16
N LYS A 9 9.34 -9.23 -15.96
CA LYS A 9 9.35 -8.38 -14.74
C LYS A 9 10.78 -7.91 -14.49
N ARG A 10 10.97 -6.60 -14.36
CA ARG A 10 12.26 -6.03 -13.96
C ARG A 10 12.59 -6.42 -12.53
N PRO A 11 13.84 -6.75 -12.19
CA PRO A 11 14.26 -6.97 -10.81
C PRO A 11 14.08 -5.68 -10.00
N LEU A 12 13.68 -5.83 -8.75
CA LEU A 12 13.56 -4.70 -7.83
C LEU A 12 14.96 -4.32 -7.36
N VAL A 13 15.36 -3.08 -7.61
CA VAL A 13 16.61 -2.53 -7.08
C VAL A 13 16.41 -2.26 -5.59
N VAL A 14 17.37 -2.69 -4.78
CA VAL A 14 17.36 -2.48 -3.33
C VAL A 14 17.79 -1.04 -3.02
N ASP A 15 17.15 -0.41 -2.05
CA ASP A 15 17.49 0.95 -1.63
C ASP A 15 18.92 0.99 -1.05
N PRO A 16 19.77 1.97 -1.46
CA PRO A 16 21.16 2.02 -1.02
C PRO A 16 21.33 2.38 0.46
N VAL A 17 20.39 3.13 1.04
CA VAL A 17 20.48 3.59 2.44
C VAL A 17 19.97 2.54 3.41
N TYR A 18 18.75 2.06 3.19
CA TYR A 18 18.08 1.10 4.07
C TYR A 18 18.19 -0.36 3.63
N GLN A 19 18.80 -0.62 2.49
CA GLN A 19 18.96 -1.95 1.90
C GLN A 19 17.67 -2.77 1.87
N SER A 20 16.55 -2.08 1.66
CA SER A 20 15.21 -2.66 1.69
C SER A 20 14.46 -2.46 0.37
N PRO A 21 13.95 -3.52 -0.26
CA PRO A 21 13.12 -3.41 -1.46
C PRO A 21 11.78 -2.70 -1.19
N LEU A 22 11.27 -2.74 0.06
CA LEU A 22 10.03 -2.05 0.44
C LEU A 22 10.21 -0.52 0.39
N VAL A 23 11.38 -0.02 0.80
CA VAL A 23 11.70 1.41 0.73
C VAL A 23 11.76 1.87 -0.72
N THR A 24 12.39 1.11 -1.61
CA THR A 24 12.41 1.41 -3.05
C THR A 24 10.99 1.44 -3.64
N GLN A 25 10.15 0.49 -3.27
CA GLN A 25 8.76 0.47 -3.73
C GLN A 25 7.97 1.67 -3.22
N LEU A 26 8.21 2.11 -1.98
CA LEU A 26 7.58 3.29 -1.40
C LEU A 26 8.03 4.57 -2.13
N VAL A 27 9.33 4.74 -2.40
CA VAL A 27 9.88 5.85 -3.20
C VAL A 27 9.22 5.89 -4.57
N ASN A 28 9.16 4.76 -5.27
CA ASN A 28 8.53 4.66 -6.59
C ASN A 28 7.02 4.97 -6.55
N LYS A 29 6.37 4.75 -5.43
CA LYS A 29 4.93 5.05 -5.27
C LYS A 29 4.66 6.52 -4.98
N ILE A 30 5.56 7.19 -4.28
CA ILE A 30 5.49 8.63 -4.00
C ILE A 30 5.88 9.46 -5.21
N LEU A 31 6.74 8.93 -6.06
CA LEU A 31 7.27 9.59 -7.25
C LEU A 31 6.16 10.25 -8.09
N LEU A 32 6.34 11.52 -8.40
CA LEU A 32 5.54 12.32 -9.34
C LEU A 32 6.48 12.99 -10.35
N ASP A 33 6.06 13.10 -11.59
CA ASP A 33 6.76 13.81 -12.68
C ASP A 33 8.23 13.40 -12.89
N GLY A 34 8.59 12.18 -12.49
CA GLY A 34 9.97 11.69 -12.57
C GLY A 34 10.96 12.30 -11.56
N LYS A 35 10.48 13.09 -10.59
CA LYS A 35 11.31 13.77 -9.58
C LYS A 35 11.76 12.81 -8.46
N LYS A 36 12.61 11.85 -8.79
CA LYS A 36 13.01 10.78 -7.90
C LYS A 36 13.77 11.27 -6.64
N SER A 37 14.67 12.24 -6.79
CA SER A 37 15.43 12.80 -5.67
C SER A 37 14.53 13.46 -4.61
N VAL A 38 13.43 14.07 -5.03
CA VAL A 38 12.42 14.65 -4.13
C VAL A 38 11.68 13.54 -3.40
N ALA A 39 11.28 12.47 -4.11
CA ALA A 39 10.61 11.32 -3.51
C ALA A 39 11.49 10.61 -2.48
N GLU A 40 12.77 10.41 -2.78
CA GLU A 40 13.76 9.84 -1.85
C GLU A 40 13.92 10.70 -0.59
N ARG A 41 14.03 12.01 -0.74
CA ARG A 41 14.13 12.95 0.40
C ARG A 41 12.90 12.88 1.30
N ILE A 42 11.70 12.78 0.73
CA ILE A 42 10.44 12.65 1.49
C ILE A 42 10.43 11.34 2.26
N VAL A 43 10.77 10.23 1.62
CA VAL A 43 10.75 8.90 2.27
C VAL A 43 11.80 8.81 3.37
N TYR A 44 13.04 9.24 3.09
CA TYR A 44 14.10 9.18 4.09
C TYR A 44 13.79 10.07 5.30
N GLY A 45 13.36 11.31 5.08
CA GLY A 45 12.96 12.19 6.17
C GLY A 45 11.76 11.65 6.97
N ALA A 46 10.80 10.96 6.33
CA ALA A 46 9.69 10.33 7.04
C ALA A 46 10.14 9.14 7.89
N LEU A 47 11.06 8.33 7.38
CA LEU A 47 11.61 7.17 8.10
C LEU A 47 12.51 7.61 9.28
N GLU A 48 13.36 8.61 9.08
CA GLU A 48 14.19 9.21 10.15
C GLU A 48 13.33 9.82 11.24
N GLY A 49 12.28 10.57 10.86
CA GLY A 49 11.34 11.14 11.81
C GLY A 49 10.54 10.07 12.58
N ALA A 50 10.19 8.96 11.94
CA ALA A 50 9.54 7.83 12.59
C ALA A 50 10.49 7.15 13.60
N GLN A 51 11.76 6.98 13.25
CA GLN A 51 12.78 6.45 14.15
C GLN A 51 12.99 7.36 15.36
N ALA A 52 13.06 8.67 15.16
CA ALA A 52 13.21 9.63 16.24
C ALA A 52 12.07 9.59 17.26
N LYS A 53 10.83 9.30 16.78
CA LYS A 53 9.66 9.21 17.65
C LYS A 53 9.49 7.85 18.34
N THR A 54 9.86 6.76 17.69
CA THR A 54 9.61 5.39 18.20
C THR A 54 10.84 4.75 18.82
N GLY A 55 12.04 5.20 18.48
CA GLY A 55 13.30 4.57 18.88
C GLY A 55 13.56 3.20 18.22
N THR A 56 12.70 2.78 17.29
CA THR A 56 12.81 1.48 16.61
C THR A 56 13.36 1.64 15.20
N ASP A 57 13.88 0.55 14.63
CA ASP A 57 14.35 0.53 13.23
C ASP A 57 13.21 0.97 12.29
N PRO A 58 13.44 2.00 11.44
CA PRO A 58 12.44 2.53 10.54
C PRO A 58 11.94 1.50 9.52
N VAL A 59 12.78 0.55 9.09
CA VAL A 59 12.37 -0.52 8.17
C VAL A 59 11.40 -1.49 8.85
N VAL A 60 11.63 -1.81 10.12
CA VAL A 60 10.74 -2.65 10.91
C VAL A 60 9.39 -1.96 11.14
N THR A 61 9.42 -0.66 11.48
CA THR A 61 8.20 0.15 11.62
C THR A 61 7.40 0.21 10.32
N LEU A 62 8.06 0.44 9.19
CA LEU A 62 7.43 0.44 7.86
C LEU A 62 6.82 -0.93 7.53
N LYS A 63 7.56 -2.01 7.78
CA LYS A 63 7.06 -3.38 7.54
C LYS A 63 5.81 -3.66 8.36
N ARG A 64 5.84 -3.33 9.65
CA ARG A 64 4.69 -3.48 10.55
C ARG A 64 3.49 -2.66 10.08
N ALA A 65 3.70 -1.40 9.67
CA ALA A 65 2.67 -0.55 9.10
C ALA A 65 2.03 -1.18 7.84
N LEU A 66 2.87 -1.66 6.91
CA LEU A 66 2.39 -2.32 5.70
C LEU A 66 1.62 -3.60 6.02
N ASP A 67 2.10 -4.43 6.93
CA ASP A 67 1.42 -5.68 7.32
C ASP A 67 0.03 -5.40 7.94
N ASN A 68 -0.12 -4.29 8.67
CA ASN A 68 -1.42 -3.83 9.18
C ASN A 68 -2.35 -3.28 8.10
N VAL A 69 -1.82 -2.82 6.96
CA VAL A 69 -2.61 -2.24 5.84
C VAL A 69 -2.89 -3.26 4.74
N LYS A 70 -2.12 -4.34 4.63
CA LYS A 70 -2.30 -5.37 3.59
C LYS A 70 -3.68 -6.01 3.65
N PRO A 71 -4.49 -5.94 2.56
CA PRO A 71 -5.76 -6.67 2.50
C PRO A 71 -5.54 -8.14 2.16
N ALA A 72 -6.31 -9.02 2.80
CA ALA A 72 -6.37 -10.43 2.47
C ALA A 72 -7.40 -10.71 1.35
N ILE A 73 -8.48 -9.92 1.31
CA ILE A 73 -9.60 -10.08 0.39
C ILE A 73 -9.91 -8.73 -0.24
N GLU A 74 -10.25 -8.74 -1.53
CA GLU A 74 -10.78 -7.58 -2.26
C GLU A 74 -12.09 -7.96 -2.94
N VAL A 75 -12.85 -6.95 -3.37
CA VAL A 75 -14.10 -7.16 -4.11
C VAL A 75 -13.87 -6.80 -5.58
N LYS A 76 -14.25 -7.69 -6.48
CA LYS A 76 -14.22 -7.46 -7.92
C LYS A 76 -15.63 -7.53 -8.51
N SER A 77 -15.96 -6.58 -9.36
CA SER A 77 -17.23 -6.62 -10.08
C SER A 77 -17.18 -7.68 -11.18
N ARG A 78 -18.22 -8.50 -11.25
CA ARG A 78 -18.46 -9.48 -12.33
C ARG A 78 -19.87 -9.33 -12.86
N ARG A 79 -20.00 -9.35 -14.17
CA ARG A 79 -21.29 -9.28 -14.84
C ARG A 79 -21.76 -10.70 -15.16
N VAL A 80 -22.94 -11.06 -14.66
CA VAL A 80 -23.58 -12.37 -14.88
C VAL A 80 -25.03 -12.13 -15.26
N GLY A 81 -25.45 -12.61 -16.44
CA GLY A 81 -26.85 -12.49 -16.88
C GLY A 81 -27.39 -11.06 -16.97
N GLY A 82 -26.51 -10.07 -17.26
CA GLY A 82 -26.90 -8.65 -17.33
C GLY A 82 -26.82 -7.89 -15.99
N ALA A 83 -26.74 -8.58 -14.86
CA ALA A 83 -26.54 -7.97 -13.55
C ALA A 83 -25.05 -7.92 -13.16
N THR A 84 -24.64 -6.88 -12.44
CA THR A 84 -23.28 -6.72 -11.94
C THR A 84 -23.23 -7.09 -10.46
N TYR A 85 -22.43 -8.09 -10.14
CA TYR A 85 -22.21 -8.57 -8.77
C TYR A 85 -20.83 -8.19 -8.28
N GLN A 86 -20.73 -7.86 -6.99
CA GLN A 86 -19.46 -7.63 -6.29
C GLN A 86 -18.98 -8.95 -5.70
N VAL A 87 -17.98 -9.56 -6.31
CA VAL A 87 -17.49 -10.89 -5.93
C VAL A 87 -16.25 -10.78 -5.07
N PRO A 88 -16.23 -11.32 -3.83
CA PRO A 88 -15.05 -11.35 -3.00
C PRO A 88 -14.00 -12.32 -3.56
N VAL A 89 -12.75 -11.87 -3.65
CA VAL A 89 -11.61 -12.63 -4.20
C VAL A 89 -10.41 -12.46 -3.30
N GLU A 90 -9.71 -13.54 -3.02
CA GLU A 90 -8.45 -13.51 -2.29
C GLU A 90 -7.39 -12.70 -3.05
N VAL A 91 -6.61 -11.92 -2.32
CA VAL A 91 -5.57 -11.06 -2.88
C VAL A 91 -4.22 -11.79 -2.88
N LYS A 92 -3.59 -11.89 -4.05
CA LYS A 92 -2.22 -12.44 -4.15
C LYS A 92 -1.24 -11.55 -3.39
N ALA A 93 -0.21 -12.13 -2.76
CA ALA A 93 0.76 -11.44 -1.90
C ALA A 93 1.38 -10.17 -2.54
N ASN A 94 1.80 -10.26 -3.81
CA ASN A 94 2.38 -9.12 -4.53
C ASN A 94 1.35 -7.97 -4.72
N ARG A 95 0.09 -8.30 -4.98
CA ARG A 95 -0.97 -7.32 -5.12
C ARG A 95 -1.33 -6.70 -3.78
N SER A 96 -1.37 -7.49 -2.71
CA SER A 96 -1.62 -7.04 -1.35
C SER A 96 -0.60 -5.98 -0.92
N THR A 97 0.70 -6.23 -1.16
CA THR A 97 1.77 -5.26 -0.91
C THR A 97 1.60 -3.99 -1.75
N THR A 98 1.27 -4.13 -3.05
CA THR A 98 1.05 -2.99 -3.94
C THR A 98 -0.15 -2.14 -3.49
N LEU A 99 -1.24 -2.77 -3.05
CA LEU A 99 -2.41 -2.06 -2.50
C LEU A 99 -2.08 -1.35 -1.21
N ALA A 100 -1.37 -2.00 -0.29
CA ALA A 100 -0.95 -1.40 0.97
C ALA A 100 -0.10 -0.14 0.76
N LEU A 101 0.91 -0.20 -0.11
CA LEU A 101 1.74 0.96 -0.47
C LEU A 101 0.91 2.08 -1.11
N ARG A 102 -0.01 1.73 -2.01
CA ARG A 102 -0.90 2.70 -2.66
C ARG A 102 -1.79 3.41 -1.64
N TRP A 103 -2.41 2.68 -0.74
CA TRP A 103 -3.27 3.25 0.27
C TRP A 103 -2.49 4.11 1.26
N LEU A 104 -1.34 3.63 1.73
CA LEU A 104 -0.48 4.39 2.63
C LEU A 104 -0.12 5.75 2.03
N VAL A 105 0.33 5.80 0.76
CA VAL A 105 0.71 7.04 0.09
C VAL A 105 -0.51 7.93 -0.20
N ASN A 106 -1.61 7.37 -0.68
CA ASN A 106 -2.78 8.18 -1.01
C ASN A 106 -3.36 8.84 0.25
N TYR A 107 -3.56 8.08 1.33
CA TYR A 107 -4.09 8.62 2.58
C TYR A 107 -3.11 9.55 3.30
N SER A 108 -1.80 9.36 3.13
CA SER A 108 -0.85 10.37 3.61
C SER A 108 -0.97 11.70 2.86
N ARG A 109 -1.29 11.69 1.57
CA ARG A 109 -1.55 12.93 0.80
C ARG A 109 -2.80 13.69 1.27
N ASP A 110 -3.82 12.95 1.74
CA ASP A 110 -5.08 13.52 2.23
C ASP A 110 -4.97 14.10 3.65
N ARG A 111 -3.85 13.90 4.35
CA ARG A 111 -3.62 14.42 5.69
C ARG A 111 -3.45 15.94 5.69
N ARG A 112 -3.66 16.56 6.86
CA ARG A 112 -3.69 18.03 7.03
C ARG A 112 -2.32 18.64 7.37
N GLU A 113 -1.30 17.83 7.66
CA GLU A 113 0.05 18.32 7.98
C GLU A 113 0.63 19.11 6.80
N LYS A 114 1.55 20.03 7.11
CA LYS A 114 2.08 20.98 6.12
C LYS A 114 2.93 20.30 5.05
N THR A 115 3.85 19.43 5.45
CA THR A 115 4.81 18.79 4.54
C THR A 115 4.42 17.34 4.24
N MET A 116 4.76 16.86 3.03
CA MET A 116 4.52 15.45 2.67
C MET A 116 5.35 14.49 3.53
N THR A 117 6.52 14.91 3.98
CA THR A 117 7.38 14.16 4.91
C THR A 117 6.66 13.88 6.22
N GLU A 118 6.07 14.91 6.83
CA GLU A 118 5.29 14.78 8.08
C GLU A 118 4.03 13.93 7.89
N ARG A 119 3.32 14.13 6.77
CA ARG A 119 2.13 13.36 6.42
C ARG A 119 2.44 11.88 6.32
N LEU A 120 3.49 11.53 5.57
CA LEU A 120 3.91 10.15 5.40
C LEU A 120 4.40 9.54 6.71
N MET A 121 5.22 10.26 7.48
CA MET A 121 5.70 9.83 8.80
C MET A 121 4.53 9.49 9.73
N ASN A 122 3.59 10.40 9.87
CA ASN A 122 2.46 10.21 10.78
C ASN A 122 1.54 9.07 10.31
N GLU A 123 1.31 8.91 9.00
CA GLU A 123 0.53 7.78 8.49
C GLU A 123 1.22 6.44 8.71
N ILE A 124 2.56 6.36 8.57
CA ILE A 124 3.34 5.16 8.90
C ILE A 124 3.23 4.81 10.38
N LEU A 125 3.35 5.81 11.25
CA LEU A 125 3.23 5.63 12.71
C LEU A 125 1.84 5.17 13.12
N ASP A 126 0.79 5.82 12.62
CA ASP A 126 -0.59 5.45 12.88
C ASP A 126 -0.86 4.01 12.38
N ALA A 127 -0.46 3.70 11.15
CA ALA A 127 -0.64 2.37 10.57
C ALA A 127 0.15 1.29 11.34
N SER A 128 1.34 1.59 11.85
CA SER A 128 2.12 0.66 12.67
C SER A 128 1.41 0.30 13.98
N ASN A 129 0.59 1.22 14.50
CA ASN A 129 -0.24 1.03 15.69
C ASN A 129 -1.65 0.49 15.36
N GLY A 130 -1.93 0.15 14.11
CA GLY A 130 -3.24 -0.33 13.69
C GLY A 130 -4.30 0.77 13.57
N LEU A 131 -3.87 2.03 13.47
CA LEU A 131 -4.71 3.22 13.35
C LEU A 131 -4.54 3.87 11.97
N GLY A 132 -5.30 4.93 11.72
CA GLY A 132 -5.16 5.73 10.51
C GLY A 132 -6.08 5.34 9.35
N ALA A 133 -6.12 6.20 8.33
CA ALA A 133 -7.04 6.06 7.21
C ALA A 133 -6.70 4.88 6.30
N ALA A 134 -5.43 4.53 6.15
CA ALA A 134 -5.00 3.37 5.37
C ALA A 134 -5.48 2.06 5.99
N VAL A 135 -5.39 1.91 7.31
CA VAL A 135 -5.90 0.73 8.03
C VAL A 135 -7.43 0.67 7.93
N LYS A 136 -8.11 1.80 8.12
CA LYS A 136 -9.55 1.90 7.94
C LYS A 136 -9.99 1.44 6.54
N ARG A 137 -9.24 1.81 5.50
CA ARG A 137 -9.51 1.37 4.13
C ARG A 137 -9.44 -0.15 3.98
N ARG A 138 -8.47 -0.79 4.62
CA ARG A 138 -8.40 -2.26 4.65
C ARG A 138 -9.66 -2.84 5.31
N GLU A 139 -10.05 -2.31 6.47
CA GLU A 139 -11.25 -2.77 7.20
C GLU A 139 -12.53 -2.61 6.38
N ASP A 140 -12.70 -1.46 5.74
CA ASP A 140 -13.85 -1.21 4.85
C ASP A 140 -13.88 -2.18 3.67
N THR A 141 -12.70 -2.49 3.10
CA THR A 141 -12.59 -3.48 2.02
C THR A 141 -12.97 -4.88 2.50
N HIS A 142 -12.53 -5.27 3.70
CA HIS A 142 -12.88 -6.55 4.30
C HIS A 142 -14.38 -6.63 4.64
N LYS A 143 -14.98 -5.56 5.18
CA LYS A 143 -16.42 -5.48 5.43
C LYS A 143 -17.24 -5.61 4.14
N MET A 144 -16.83 -4.93 3.08
CA MET A 144 -17.48 -5.09 1.76
C MET A 144 -17.38 -6.53 1.25
N ALA A 145 -16.23 -7.17 1.39
CA ALA A 145 -16.05 -8.57 0.99
C ALA A 145 -16.93 -9.53 1.81
N GLU A 146 -17.04 -9.28 3.11
CA GLU A 146 -17.90 -10.06 4.01
C GLU A 146 -19.37 -9.88 3.68
N SER A 147 -19.84 -8.66 3.44
CA SER A 147 -21.22 -8.38 3.03
C SER A 147 -21.59 -9.03 1.71
N ASN A 148 -20.63 -9.22 0.82
CA ASN A 148 -20.83 -9.86 -0.48
C ASN A 148 -20.45 -11.36 -0.50
N LYS A 149 -20.24 -11.98 0.66
CA LYS A 149 -19.81 -13.38 0.79
C LYS A 149 -20.78 -14.36 0.10
N ALA A 150 -22.07 -14.03 0.07
CA ALA A 150 -23.08 -14.82 -0.64
C ALA A 150 -22.80 -15.00 -2.14
N PHE A 151 -22.05 -14.07 -2.76
CA PHE A 151 -21.68 -14.11 -4.18
C PHE A 151 -20.31 -14.75 -4.44
N ALA A 152 -19.67 -15.31 -3.43
CA ALA A 152 -18.34 -15.93 -3.56
C ALA A 152 -18.30 -17.08 -4.57
N HIS A 153 -19.42 -17.77 -4.77
CA HIS A 153 -19.57 -18.86 -5.76
C HIS A 153 -19.52 -18.35 -7.22
N TYR A 154 -19.66 -17.05 -7.47
CA TYR A 154 -19.51 -16.45 -8.81
C TYR A 154 -18.05 -16.14 -9.18
N ARG A 155 -17.09 -16.44 -8.31
CA ARG A 155 -15.67 -16.27 -8.64
C ARG A 155 -15.26 -17.21 -9.78
N TRP A 156 -14.32 -16.76 -10.61
CA TRP A 156 -13.74 -17.52 -11.73
C TRP A 156 -12.32 -17.96 -11.43
#